data_b720e6685a7d25421247617523103c1a
#
_entry.id   b720e6685a7d25421247617523103c1a
#
_cell.length_a   1.000
_cell.length_b   1.000
_cell.length_c   1.000
_cell.angle_alpha   90.00
_cell.angle_beta   90.00
_cell.angle_gamma   90.00
#
_symmetry.space_group_name_H-M   'P 1'
#
loop_
_entity.id
_entity.type
_entity.pdbx_description
1 polymer ?
#
loop_
_entity_poly.entity_id
_entity_poly.type
_entity_poly.pdbx_seq_one_letter_code
_entity_poly.pdbx_strand_id
1 'polypeptide(L)'
;MPYLIELEKAGIPTILIDFFDQDGFVESEAQVLGVPKLRYMHAHRIMKGTEDVERFLDEMFDGITRPLTDEERQVSGMWRPDEPRILFEGTLEDAEEFYMQTEMNAYQGAPYARYTDGLPIVVPTEERVEAMLKGTSHPPNEIISLQADIPVRAAPEAIGNDPTIHKGEPMRFMPTRRVATVEQVAANAVMAGCTPEMFPVVLAIAEASAGTGDGRNGQGFIVSGPIAQEIGMNYGFGLLGPGNPANITIGRASKLMWRNLGGAVPGITVTSNWGDNPAVNTGFCIAEYAGGLPREWMGLNEELGYKKDESVLMVTHPGSFGIGQHFMPGVYRALQKDGHGAMARYLGVKGVPGPHNWLDYLAVGLWADREGGITLIMIPEMAQHLVDIGFKTKESVAEYIWKKSFEPVKEYRMRGAPDFATNGWRSIERTSGKPWLELDDDYMVPAGGDSPSANLILVCGGDEETCHRFGGGHGQPYLIDNWR
;
A
#
# COMPACT_ATOMS: atom_id res chain seq x y z
N MET A 1 13.47 -11.94 -3.91
CA MET A 1 13.44 -13.37 -4.30
C MET A 1 12.72 -13.68 -5.62
N PRO A 2 11.53 -13.21 -5.94
CA PRO A 2 10.84 -13.58 -7.19
C PRO A 2 11.65 -13.40 -8.49
N TYR A 3 12.31 -12.27 -8.64
CA TYR A 3 13.15 -12.01 -9.83
C TYR A 3 14.33 -12.98 -9.95
N LEU A 4 14.93 -13.34 -8.83
CA LEU A 4 16.03 -14.28 -8.77
C LEU A 4 15.57 -15.68 -9.21
N ILE A 5 14.39 -16.10 -8.77
CA ILE A 5 13.81 -17.38 -9.16
C ILE A 5 13.44 -17.41 -10.66
N GLU A 6 12.95 -16.31 -11.22
CA GLU A 6 12.70 -16.23 -12.67
C GLU A 6 14.02 -16.28 -13.48
N LEU A 7 15.10 -15.70 -12.98
CA LEU A 7 16.42 -15.83 -13.59
C LEU A 7 16.92 -17.28 -13.56
N GLU A 8 16.79 -17.97 -12.41
CA GLU A 8 17.15 -19.39 -12.31
C GLU A 8 16.34 -20.26 -13.26
N LYS A 9 15.02 -20.03 -13.39
CA LYS A 9 14.16 -20.72 -14.36
C LYS A 9 14.56 -20.42 -15.82
N ALA A 10 15.08 -19.24 -16.09
CA ALA A 10 15.62 -18.84 -17.39
C ALA A 10 17.02 -19.40 -17.67
N GLY A 11 17.62 -20.14 -16.72
CA GLY A 11 18.96 -20.72 -16.85
C GLY A 11 20.09 -19.73 -16.51
N ILE A 12 19.79 -18.62 -15.89
CA ILE A 12 20.78 -17.63 -15.44
C ILE A 12 21.10 -17.95 -13.97
N PRO A 13 22.33 -18.39 -13.64
CA PRO A 13 22.67 -18.75 -12.27
C PRO A 13 22.68 -17.53 -11.36
N THR A 14 22.11 -17.69 -10.18
CA THR A 14 22.05 -16.68 -9.16
C THR A 14 22.47 -17.23 -7.80
N ILE A 15 22.71 -16.36 -6.84
CA ILE A 15 22.84 -16.72 -5.43
C ILE A 15 22.14 -15.66 -4.57
N LEU A 16 21.27 -16.12 -3.70
CA LEU A 16 20.65 -15.24 -2.70
C LEU A 16 21.59 -15.09 -1.51
N ILE A 17 21.79 -13.86 -1.08
CA ILE A 17 22.49 -13.56 0.17
C ILE A 17 21.46 -13.26 1.23
N ASP A 18 21.42 -14.05 2.27
CA ASP A 18 20.46 -13.97 3.35
C ASP A 18 21.14 -13.93 4.73
N PHE A 19 20.37 -13.83 5.78
CA PHE A 19 20.84 -13.83 7.15
C PHE A 19 20.38 -15.12 7.84
N PHE A 20 21.19 -15.64 8.75
CA PHE A 20 20.94 -16.91 9.47
C PHE A 20 19.55 -17.06 10.09
N ASP A 21 18.84 -15.95 10.28
CA ASP A 21 17.52 -15.93 10.86
C ASP A 21 16.38 -15.88 9.83
N GLN A 22 16.68 -16.05 8.55
CA GLN A 22 15.69 -15.97 7.46
C GLN A 22 15.53 -17.28 6.66
N ASP A 23 16.23 -18.34 7.01
CA ASP A 23 16.22 -19.62 6.29
C ASP A 23 14.81 -20.14 6.01
N GLY A 24 13.97 -20.17 7.03
CA GLY A 24 12.59 -20.65 6.87
C GLY A 24 11.77 -19.79 5.90
N PHE A 25 12.07 -18.50 5.80
CA PHE A 25 11.45 -17.62 4.82
C PHE A 25 11.95 -17.94 3.40
N VAL A 26 13.26 -18.05 3.22
CA VAL A 26 13.86 -18.37 1.90
C VAL A 26 13.34 -19.71 1.39
N GLU A 27 13.38 -20.74 2.21
CA GLU A 27 12.93 -22.08 1.86
C GLU A 27 11.44 -22.12 1.52
N SER A 28 10.60 -21.50 2.34
CA SER A 28 9.15 -21.43 2.09
C SER A 28 8.82 -20.70 0.80
N GLU A 29 9.43 -19.54 0.55
CA GLU A 29 9.17 -18.78 -0.66
C GLU A 29 9.72 -19.47 -1.90
N ALA A 30 10.91 -20.07 -1.81
CA ALA A 30 11.49 -20.85 -2.90
C ALA A 30 10.61 -22.05 -3.28
N GLN A 31 10.06 -22.75 -2.29
CA GLN A 31 9.13 -23.86 -2.50
C GLN A 31 7.83 -23.36 -3.20
N VAL A 32 7.24 -22.28 -2.71
CA VAL A 32 6.01 -21.69 -3.30
C VAL A 32 6.25 -21.27 -4.75
N LEU A 33 7.41 -20.70 -5.04
CA LEU A 33 7.75 -20.23 -6.38
C LEU A 33 8.28 -21.33 -7.31
N GLY A 34 8.34 -22.57 -6.83
CA GLY A 34 8.66 -23.75 -7.62
C GLY A 34 10.15 -24.03 -7.81
N VAL A 35 11.01 -23.50 -6.98
CA VAL A 35 12.45 -23.79 -6.92
C VAL A 35 12.84 -24.17 -5.48
N PRO A 36 12.39 -25.34 -4.99
CA PRO A 36 12.45 -25.68 -3.56
C PRO A 36 13.86 -25.80 -2.98
N LYS A 37 14.88 -25.92 -3.83
CA LYS A 37 16.29 -25.99 -3.45
C LYS A 37 17.07 -24.82 -4.04
N LEU A 38 16.52 -23.61 -3.90
CA LEU A 38 17.21 -22.38 -4.29
C LEU A 38 18.54 -22.27 -3.53
N ARG A 39 19.59 -21.87 -4.24
CA ARG A 39 20.87 -21.57 -3.62
C ARG A 39 20.85 -20.27 -2.86
N TYR A 40 21.30 -20.30 -1.63
CA TYR A 40 21.52 -19.11 -0.84
C TYR A 40 22.72 -19.29 0.09
N MET A 41 23.25 -18.18 0.54
CA MET A 41 24.36 -18.12 1.48
C MET A 41 24.05 -17.16 2.61
N HIS A 42 24.72 -17.33 3.75
CA HIS A 42 24.55 -16.47 4.90
C HIS A 42 25.58 -15.34 4.95
N ALA A 43 25.11 -14.15 5.31
CA ALA A 43 25.95 -13.02 5.63
C ALA A 43 25.62 -12.45 7.02
N HIS A 44 26.52 -11.67 7.57
CA HIS A 44 26.25 -10.97 8.82
C HIS A 44 25.41 -9.71 8.55
N ARG A 45 24.38 -9.45 9.37
CA ARG A 45 23.53 -8.25 9.27
C ARG A 45 24.31 -6.94 9.36
N ILE A 46 25.42 -6.94 10.10
CA ILE A 46 26.26 -5.76 10.29
C ILE A 46 27.60 -6.03 9.64
N MET A 47 27.83 -5.39 8.50
CA MET A 47 29.11 -5.36 7.82
C MET A 47 29.79 -4.03 8.12
N LYS A 48 31.03 -4.07 8.58
CA LYS A 48 31.79 -2.88 9.01
C LYS A 48 32.63 -2.27 7.90
N GLY A 49 32.83 -2.99 6.80
CA GLY A 49 33.62 -2.52 5.68
C GLY A 49 33.75 -3.57 4.57
N THR A 50 34.53 -3.24 3.56
CA THR A 50 34.76 -4.10 2.38
C THR A 50 35.41 -5.45 2.74
N GLU A 51 36.23 -5.49 3.79
CA GLU A 51 36.84 -6.71 4.28
C GLU A 51 35.83 -7.77 4.73
N ASP A 52 34.66 -7.33 5.18
CA ASP A 52 33.57 -8.24 5.55
C ASP A 52 32.89 -8.83 4.32
N VAL A 53 32.86 -8.11 3.20
CA VAL A 53 32.34 -8.60 1.91
C VAL A 53 33.31 -9.58 1.28
N GLU A 54 34.61 -9.28 1.31
CA GLU A 54 35.67 -10.12 0.72
C GLU A 54 35.64 -11.56 1.23
N ARG A 55 35.26 -11.76 2.49
CA ARG A 55 35.12 -13.10 3.10
C ARG A 55 34.09 -13.99 2.42
N PHE A 56 33.10 -13.41 1.78
CA PHE A 56 32.01 -14.14 1.13
C PHE A 56 32.21 -14.30 -0.37
N LEU A 57 33.23 -13.66 -0.97
CA LEU A 57 33.42 -13.68 -2.42
C LEU A 57 33.63 -15.09 -2.97
N ASP A 58 34.43 -15.91 -2.31
CA ASP A 58 34.70 -17.30 -2.76
C ASP A 58 33.42 -18.13 -2.72
N GLU A 59 32.58 -18.00 -1.68
CA GLU A 59 31.30 -18.68 -1.56
C GLU A 59 30.30 -18.19 -2.60
N MET A 60 30.26 -16.88 -2.86
CA MET A 60 29.44 -16.27 -3.91
C MET A 60 29.85 -16.82 -5.29
N PHE A 61 31.13 -16.85 -5.60
CA PHE A 61 31.63 -17.38 -6.87
C PHE A 61 31.34 -18.87 -7.02
N ASP A 62 31.54 -19.67 -5.99
CA ASP A 62 31.16 -21.07 -5.99
C ASP A 62 29.67 -21.25 -6.22
N GLY A 63 28.84 -20.52 -5.49
CA GLY A 63 27.39 -20.57 -5.61
C GLY A 63 26.88 -20.24 -7.01
N ILE A 64 27.52 -19.30 -7.72
CA ILE A 64 27.13 -18.91 -9.09
C ILE A 64 27.72 -19.87 -10.14
N THR A 65 28.93 -20.37 -9.95
CA THR A 65 29.68 -21.11 -10.99
C THR A 65 29.60 -22.62 -10.85
N ARG A 66 29.37 -23.14 -9.67
CA ARG A 66 29.22 -24.58 -9.42
C ARG A 66 28.02 -25.15 -10.17
N PRO A 67 28.13 -26.28 -10.86
CA PRO A 67 27.00 -26.94 -11.50
C PRO A 67 25.87 -27.21 -10.48
N LEU A 68 24.63 -27.11 -10.95
CA LEU A 68 23.47 -27.49 -10.14
C LEU A 68 23.48 -28.99 -9.85
N THR A 69 23.18 -29.36 -8.62
CA THR A 69 22.89 -30.76 -8.27
C THR A 69 21.54 -31.19 -8.86
N ASP A 70 21.26 -32.50 -8.83
CA ASP A 70 19.98 -33.00 -9.34
C ASP A 70 18.78 -32.51 -8.50
N GLU A 71 18.98 -32.27 -7.20
CA GLU A 71 17.98 -31.68 -6.34
C GLU A 71 17.75 -30.20 -6.63
N GLU A 72 18.81 -29.44 -6.88
CA GLU A 72 18.74 -28.01 -7.22
C GLU A 72 18.11 -27.76 -8.61
N ARG A 73 18.19 -28.75 -9.51
CA ARG A 73 17.53 -28.68 -10.84
C ARG A 73 16.03 -28.93 -10.81
N GLN A 74 15.50 -29.33 -9.65
CA GLN A 74 14.07 -29.58 -9.53
C GLN A 74 13.31 -28.26 -9.59
N VAL A 75 12.63 -28.04 -10.71
CA VAL A 75 11.69 -26.92 -10.89
C VAL A 75 10.30 -27.53 -10.93
N SER A 76 9.45 -27.08 -10.02
CA SER A 76 8.03 -27.40 -9.99
C SER A 76 7.21 -26.21 -10.48
N GLY A 77 5.93 -26.42 -10.76
CA GLY A 77 4.98 -25.32 -10.85
C GLY A 77 4.86 -24.61 -9.52
N MET A 78 4.22 -23.42 -9.50
CA MET A 78 3.92 -22.75 -8.24
C MET A 78 3.19 -23.72 -7.33
N TRP A 79 3.76 -23.95 -6.15
CA TRP A 79 3.11 -24.78 -5.15
C TRP A 79 1.87 -24.07 -4.64
N ARG A 80 0.77 -24.80 -4.63
CA ARG A 80 -0.45 -24.38 -3.96
C ARG A 80 -0.70 -25.41 -2.87
N PRO A 81 -0.94 -25.00 -1.61
CA PRO A 81 -1.46 -25.93 -0.64
C PRO A 81 -2.74 -26.53 -1.20
N ASP A 82 -2.90 -27.83 -1.11
CA ASP A 82 -4.14 -28.51 -1.40
C ASP A 82 -5.10 -28.24 -0.24
N GLU A 83 -5.59 -27.01 -0.16
CA GLU A 83 -6.52 -26.59 0.87
C GLU A 83 -7.93 -27.00 0.44
N PRO A 84 -8.61 -27.84 1.25
CA PRO A 84 -9.96 -28.24 0.93
C PRO A 84 -10.88 -27.00 0.97
N ARG A 85 -11.90 -26.98 0.10
CA ARG A 85 -12.92 -25.92 0.11
C ARG A 85 -13.62 -25.80 1.47
N ILE A 86 -13.86 -26.93 2.14
CA ILE A 86 -14.41 -27.00 3.49
C ILE A 86 -13.26 -27.30 4.47
N LEU A 87 -12.96 -26.34 5.33
CA LEU A 87 -11.90 -26.46 6.32
C LEU A 87 -12.36 -27.15 7.61
N PHE A 88 -13.65 -27.04 7.93
CA PHE A 88 -14.21 -27.55 9.17
C PHE A 88 -15.68 -27.93 8.99
N GLU A 89 -16.10 -29.02 9.62
CA GLU A 89 -17.50 -29.47 9.73
C GLU A 89 -17.84 -29.64 11.20
N GLY A 90 -18.88 -28.98 11.69
CA GLY A 90 -19.32 -29.05 13.09
C GLY A 90 -20.34 -27.97 13.43
N THR A 91 -20.51 -27.71 14.72
CA THR A 91 -21.39 -26.64 15.19
C THR A 91 -20.75 -25.27 14.95
N LEU A 92 -21.53 -24.20 15.03
CA LEU A 92 -21.00 -22.83 14.89
C LEU A 92 -20.00 -22.49 16.01
N GLU A 93 -20.28 -22.98 17.23
CA GLU A 93 -19.39 -22.79 18.40
C GLU A 93 -18.02 -23.48 18.17
N ASP A 94 -18.05 -24.74 17.71
CA ASP A 94 -16.82 -25.47 17.39
C ASP A 94 -16.05 -24.80 16.22
N ALA A 95 -16.77 -24.22 15.25
CA ALA A 95 -16.15 -23.48 14.14
C ALA A 95 -15.48 -22.17 14.61
N GLU A 96 -16.11 -21.44 15.55
CA GLU A 96 -15.50 -20.25 16.17
C GLU A 96 -14.20 -20.63 16.88
N GLU A 97 -14.18 -21.72 17.64
CA GLU A 97 -12.98 -22.23 18.30
C GLU A 97 -11.90 -22.64 17.28
N PHE A 98 -12.30 -23.35 16.21
CA PHE A 98 -11.40 -23.73 15.13
C PHE A 98 -10.70 -22.52 14.49
N TYR A 99 -11.42 -21.45 14.16
CA TYR A 99 -10.85 -20.27 13.54
C TYR A 99 -9.98 -19.46 14.48
N MET A 100 -10.17 -19.56 15.80
CA MET A 100 -9.34 -18.86 16.80
C MET A 100 -8.07 -19.62 17.18
N GLN A 101 -7.78 -20.75 16.56
CA GLN A 101 -6.55 -21.50 16.79
C GLN A 101 -5.30 -20.68 16.51
N THR A 102 -4.31 -20.87 17.35
CA THR A 102 -2.97 -20.28 17.19
C THR A 102 -1.94 -21.34 16.96
N GLU A 103 -0.90 -20.99 16.24
CA GLU A 103 0.32 -21.78 16.06
C GLU A 103 1.49 -21.04 16.65
N MET A 104 2.50 -21.79 17.12
CA MET A 104 3.72 -21.18 17.61
C MET A 104 4.67 -20.90 16.45
N ASN A 105 5.14 -19.66 16.37
CA ASN A 105 6.25 -19.33 15.49
C ASN A 105 7.49 -20.05 15.99
N ALA A 106 7.99 -20.99 15.20
CA ALA A 106 9.14 -21.81 15.56
C ALA A 106 10.41 -20.97 15.77
N TYR A 107 10.50 -19.82 15.11
CA TYR A 107 11.65 -18.95 15.14
C TYR A 107 11.72 -18.08 16.41
N GLN A 108 10.58 -17.47 16.81
CA GLN A 108 10.52 -16.53 17.93
C GLN A 108 9.77 -17.05 19.15
N GLY A 109 9.11 -18.21 19.03
CA GLY A 109 8.30 -18.78 20.10
C GLY A 109 7.04 -17.98 20.45
N ALA A 110 6.60 -17.07 19.57
CA ALA A 110 5.38 -16.30 19.76
C ALA A 110 4.20 -16.96 19.06
N PRO A 111 3.00 -17.00 19.69
CA PRO A 111 1.81 -17.53 19.02
C PRO A 111 1.31 -16.54 17.94
N TYR A 112 0.85 -17.08 16.82
CA TYR A 112 0.16 -16.32 15.79
C TYR A 112 -1.17 -17.00 15.43
N ALA A 113 -2.16 -16.21 15.03
CA ALA A 113 -3.44 -16.74 14.59
C ALA A 113 -3.29 -17.49 13.26
N ARG A 114 -3.83 -18.71 13.17
CA ARG A 114 -3.68 -19.54 11.98
C ARG A 114 -4.52 -19.04 10.81
N TYR A 115 -5.78 -18.66 11.07
CA TYR A 115 -6.78 -18.34 10.05
C TYR A 115 -7.32 -16.91 10.11
N THR A 116 -6.95 -16.12 11.13
CA THR A 116 -7.49 -14.78 11.34
C THR A 116 -6.37 -13.75 11.46
N ASP A 117 -6.76 -12.49 11.60
CA ASP A 117 -5.90 -11.37 11.93
C ASP A 117 -5.62 -11.24 13.46
N GLY A 118 -5.98 -12.27 14.23
CA GLY A 118 -5.87 -12.28 15.70
C GLY A 118 -7.12 -11.76 16.41
N LEU A 119 -8.14 -11.35 15.69
CA LEU A 119 -9.42 -10.87 16.22
C LEU A 119 -10.54 -11.88 15.94
N PRO A 120 -11.62 -11.89 16.74
CA PRO A 120 -12.82 -12.66 16.42
C PRO A 120 -13.37 -12.31 15.03
N ILE A 121 -13.90 -13.32 14.35
CA ILE A 121 -14.43 -13.20 13.01
C ILE A 121 -15.90 -13.62 12.94
N VAL A 122 -16.57 -13.27 11.86
CA VAL A 122 -17.83 -13.91 11.48
C VAL A 122 -17.47 -15.21 10.75
N VAL A 123 -17.87 -16.37 11.28
CA VAL A 123 -17.57 -17.67 10.68
C VAL A 123 -18.13 -17.71 9.24
N PRO A 124 -17.30 -17.98 8.21
CA PRO A 124 -17.73 -18.02 6.82
C PRO A 124 -18.40 -19.35 6.48
N THR A 125 -19.63 -19.57 6.99
CA THR A 125 -20.42 -20.74 6.63
C THR A 125 -20.79 -20.69 5.14
N GLU A 126 -21.13 -21.86 4.55
CA GLU A 126 -21.52 -21.92 3.14
C GLU A 126 -22.68 -20.96 2.83
N GLU A 127 -23.71 -20.89 3.69
CA GLU A 127 -24.85 -19.98 3.50
C GLU A 127 -24.44 -18.50 3.53
N ARG A 128 -23.50 -18.13 4.40
CA ARG A 128 -23.00 -16.74 4.50
C ARG A 128 -22.15 -16.37 3.29
N VAL A 129 -21.33 -17.31 2.81
CA VAL A 129 -20.54 -17.12 1.59
C VAL A 129 -21.45 -17.03 0.36
N GLU A 130 -22.45 -17.91 0.24
CA GLU A 130 -23.46 -17.85 -0.82
C GLU A 130 -24.27 -16.53 -0.78
N ALA A 131 -24.57 -16.03 0.42
CA ALA A 131 -25.21 -14.72 0.57
C ALA A 131 -24.29 -13.58 0.11
N MET A 132 -23.01 -13.62 0.47
CA MET A 132 -22.01 -12.64 0.06
C MET A 132 -21.84 -12.60 -1.46
N LEU A 133 -21.82 -13.75 -2.12
CA LEU A 133 -21.68 -13.89 -3.57
C LEU A 133 -22.84 -13.25 -4.36
N LYS A 134 -23.98 -12.98 -3.73
CA LYS A 134 -25.09 -12.23 -4.37
C LYS A 134 -24.76 -10.73 -4.58
N GLY A 135 -23.70 -10.25 -3.97
CA GLY A 135 -23.23 -8.87 -4.13
C GLY A 135 -22.47 -8.61 -5.43
N THR A 136 -22.27 -9.63 -6.27
CA THR A 136 -21.58 -9.51 -7.56
C THR A 136 -22.25 -10.40 -8.61
N SER A 137 -22.05 -10.06 -9.88
CA SER A 137 -22.44 -10.92 -11.02
C SER A 137 -21.35 -11.92 -11.43
N HIS A 138 -20.15 -11.82 -10.84
CA HIS A 138 -19.02 -12.68 -11.15
C HIS A 138 -19.19 -14.09 -10.57
N PRO A 139 -18.86 -15.15 -11.35
CA PRO A 139 -19.03 -16.52 -10.86
C PRO A 139 -18.03 -16.85 -9.72
N PRO A 140 -18.43 -17.71 -8.76
CA PRO A 140 -17.62 -18.02 -7.58
C PRO A 140 -16.22 -18.56 -7.88
N ASN A 141 -16.07 -19.31 -8.97
CA ASN A 141 -14.81 -19.94 -9.38
C ASN A 141 -13.93 -19.05 -10.28
N GLU A 142 -14.36 -17.84 -10.58
CA GLU A 142 -13.54 -16.88 -11.35
C GLU A 142 -12.31 -16.49 -10.55
N ILE A 143 -11.16 -16.48 -11.23
CA ILE A 143 -9.90 -16.03 -10.64
C ILE A 143 -9.86 -14.51 -10.68
N ILE A 144 -9.54 -13.90 -9.56
CA ILE A 144 -9.34 -12.46 -9.47
C ILE A 144 -8.25 -12.04 -10.44
N SER A 145 -8.61 -11.18 -11.38
CA SER A 145 -7.75 -10.69 -12.44
C SER A 145 -7.99 -9.20 -12.69
N LEU A 146 -7.03 -8.54 -13.33
CA LEU A 146 -7.20 -7.14 -13.74
C LEU A 146 -8.39 -6.96 -14.67
N GLN A 147 -9.24 -6.00 -14.36
CA GLN A 147 -10.42 -5.66 -15.16
C GLN A 147 -10.14 -4.57 -16.21
N ALA A 148 -8.99 -3.93 -16.15
CA ALA A 148 -8.54 -2.93 -17.12
C ALA A 148 -7.02 -3.01 -17.28
N ASP A 149 -6.51 -2.50 -18.39
CA ASP A 149 -5.06 -2.33 -18.59
C ASP A 149 -4.52 -1.28 -17.61
N ILE A 150 -3.38 -1.57 -16.98
CA ILE A 150 -2.74 -0.69 -16.01
C ILE A 150 -1.33 -0.33 -16.49
N PRO A 151 -1.00 0.96 -16.63
CA PRO A 151 0.36 1.37 -16.94
C PRO A 151 1.29 1.07 -15.75
N VAL A 152 2.40 0.40 -16.01
CA VAL A 152 3.42 0.16 -14.98
C VAL A 152 4.20 1.45 -14.73
N ARG A 153 4.25 1.90 -13.49
CA ARG A 153 4.95 3.14 -13.10
C ARG A 153 6.47 2.98 -12.95
N ALA A 154 7.02 1.81 -13.20
CA ALA A 154 8.47 1.63 -13.17
C ALA A 154 9.13 2.32 -14.38
N ALA A 155 10.45 2.57 -14.27
CA ALA A 155 11.19 3.17 -15.39
C ALA A 155 11.06 2.30 -16.64
N PRO A 156 10.84 2.88 -17.81
CA PRO A 156 10.69 2.15 -19.06
C PRO A 156 11.81 1.13 -19.34
N GLU A 157 13.02 1.44 -18.93
CA GLU A 157 14.20 0.59 -19.11
C GLU A 157 14.15 -0.69 -18.25
N ALA A 158 13.37 -0.70 -17.19
CA ALA A 158 13.24 -1.85 -16.28
C ALA A 158 12.17 -2.85 -16.72
N ILE A 159 11.31 -2.48 -17.68
CA ILE A 159 10.10 -3.24 -18.01
C ILE A 159 10.13 -3.79 -19.44
N GLY A 160 11.12 -3.43 -20.23
CA GLY A 160 11.15 -3.77 -21.64
C GLY A 160 10.22 -2.91 -22.50
N ASN A 161 9.70 -3.47 -23.60
CA ASN A 161 9.00 -2.71 -24.64
C ASN A 161 7.51 -2.46 -24.38
N ASP A 162 6.91 -3.09 -23.36
CA ASP A 162 5.50 -2.91 -23.02
C ASP A 162 5.35 -2.63 -21.52
N PRO A 163 5.21 -1.35 -21.12
CA PRO A 163 5.03 -0.95 -19.74
C PRO A 163 3.59 -1.11 -19.25
N THR A 164 2.80 -2.01 -19.82
CA THR A 164 1.39 -2.21 -19.47
C THR A 164 1.19 -3.60 -18.87
N ILE A 165 0.47 -3.68 -17.75
CA ILE A 165 -0.09 -4.93 -17.27
C ILE A 165 -1.49 -5.05 -17.87
N HIS A 166 -1.73 -6.11 -18.61
CA HIS A 166 -2.96 -6.23 -19.40
C HIS A 166 -4.15 -6.75 -18.59
N LYS A 167 -5.33 -6.31 -19.00
CA LYS A 167 -6.61 -6.87 -18.55
C LYS A 167 -6.58 -8.40 -18.65
N GLY A 168 -7.09 -9.07 -17.61
CA GLY A 168 -7.13 -10.54 -17.53
C GLY A 168 -5.91 -11.17 -16.86
N GLU A 169 -4.86 -10.39 -16.58
CA GLU A 169 -3.72 -10.89 -15.80
C GLU A 169 -4.18 -11.29 -14.39
N PRO A 170 -3.93 -12.53 -13.95
CA PRO A 170 -4.31 -12.97 -12.60
C PRO A 170 -3.60 -12.19 -11.50
N MET A 171 -4.36 -11.71 -10.54
CA MET A 171 -3.80 -10.99 -9.41
C MET A 171 -3.07 -11.92 -8.45
N ARG A 172 -1.93 -11.47 -7.96
CA ARG A 172 -1.03 -12.21 -7.08
C ARG A 172 -1.09 -11.66 -5.67
N PHE A 173 -1.67 -12.43 -4.77
CA PHE A 173 -1.75 -12.05 -3.35
C PHE A 173 -0.39 -12.22 -2.68
N MET A 174 0.15 -11.13 -2.18
CA MET A 174 1.45 -11.09 -1.52
C MET A 174 1.33 -11.55 -0.05
N PRO A 175 2.39 -12.10 0.57
CA PRO A 175 3.73 -12.26 0.03
C PRO A 175 3.96 -13.52 -0.83
N THR A 176 3.11 -14.55 -0.72
CA THR A 176 3.35 -15.84 -1.38
C THR A 176 2.93 -15.89 -2.86
N ARG A 177 2.41 -14.79 -3.40
CA ARG A 177 2.00 -14.63 -4.81
C ARG A 177 0.95 -15.64 -5.29
N ARG A 178 0.10 -16.09 -4.39
CA ARG A 178 -1.01 -16.99 -4.72
C ARG A 178 -2.07 -16.26 -5.55
N VAL A 179 -2.86 -17.00 -6.30
CA VAL A 179 -4.08 -16.50 -6.92
C VAL A 179 -5.28 -16.95 -6.09
N ALA A 180 -6.37 -16.19 -6.16
CA ALA A 180 -7.59 -16.52 -5.44
C ALA A 180 -8.82 -16.40 -6.35
N THR A 181 -9.88 -17.09 -5.97
CA THR A 181 -11.18 -17.01 -6.64
C THR A 181 -12.09 -15.99 -5.95
N VAL A 182 -13.16 -15.60 -6.63
CA VAL A 182 -14.22 -14.74 -6.09
C VAL A 182 -14.80 -15.34 -4.80
N GLU A 183 -15.03 -16.67 -4.73
CA GLU A 183 -15.52 -17.34 -3.53
C GLU A 183 -14.56 -17.22 -2.34
N GLN A 184 -13.25 -17.35 -2.59
CA GLN A 184 -12.25 -17.21 -1.53
C GLN A 184 -12.18 -15.76 -1.00
N VAL A 185 -12.36 -14.77 -1.88
CA VAL A 185 -12.50 -13.37 -1.45
C VAL A 185 -13.78 -13.17 -0.65
N ALA A 186 -14.91 -13.78 -1.08
CA ALA A 186 -16.18 -13.71 -0.37
C ALA A 186 -16.08 -14.28 1.06
N ALA A 187 -15.37 -15.40 1.24
CA ALA A 187 -15.14 -15.97 2.57
C ALA A 187 -14.41 -14.97 3.49
N ASN A 188 -13.37 -14.28 2.99
CA ASN A 188 -12.64 -13.27 3.76
C ASN A 188 -13.49 -12.01 4.03
N ALA A 189 -14.36 -11.62 3.10
CA ALA A 189 -15.32 -10.53 3.30
C ALA A 189 -16.33 -10.87 4.41
N VAL A 190 -16.85 -12.11 4.44
CA VAL A 190 -17.71 -12.61 5.53
C VAL A 190 -16.94 -12.56 6.86
N MET A 191 -15.73 -13.10 6.90
CA MET A 191 -14.89 -13.10 8.10
C MET A 191 -14.69 -11.69 8.67
N ALA A 192 -14.52 -10.69 7.81
CA ALA A 192 -14.41 -9.30 8.21
C ALA A 192 -15.69 -8.68 8.75
N GLY A 193 -16.86 -9.28 8.43
CA GLY A 193 -18.17 -8.74 8.76
C GLY A 193 -18.79 -7.82 7.70
N CYS A 194 -18.31 -7.89 6.45
CA CYS A 194 -18.91 -7.16 5.34
C CYS A 194 -20.31 -7.66 5.02
N THR A 195 -21.13 -6.81 4.40
CA THR A 195 -22.42 -7.20 3.81
C THR A 195 -22.27 -7.41 2.29
N PRO A 196 -23.23 -8.10 1.63
CA PRO A 196 -23.16 -8.33 0.19
C PRO A 196 -23.03 -7.04 -0.64
N GLU A 197 -23.63 -5.94 -0.21
CA GLU A 197 -23.58 -4.66 -0.90
C GLU A 197 -22.14 -4.05 -0.90
N MET A 198 -21.32 -4.43 0.07
CA MET A 198 -19.92 -4.01 0.19
C MET A 198 -18.98 -4.87 -0.68
N PHE A 199 -19.45 -6.01 -1.15
CA PHE A 199 -18.60 -7.01 -1.80
C PHE A 199 -17.91 -6.51 -3.08
N PRO A 200 -18.53 -5.70 -3.96
CA PRO A 200 -17.84 -5.13 -5.10
C PRO A 200 -16.60 -4.30 -4.72
N VAL A 201 -16.66 -3.57 -3.60
CA VAL A 201 -15.50 -2.81 -3.09
C VAL A 201 -14.39 -3.75 -2.63
N VAL A 202 -14.74 -4.84 -1.94
CA VAL A 202 -13.76 -5.86 -1.49
C VAL A 202 -13.12 -6.56 -2.68
N LEU A 203 -13.87 -6.84 -3.74
CA LEU A 203 -13.34 -7.41 -4.99
C LEU A 203 -12.39 -6.43 -5.71
N ALA A 204 -12.71 -5.15 -5.75
CA ALA A 204 -11.80 -4.14 -6.27
C ALA A 204 -10.50 -4.03 -5.44
N ILE A 205 -10.58 -4.21 -4.11
CA ILE A 205 -9.39 -4.32 -3.25
C ILE A 205 -8.58 -5.58 -3.60
N ALA A 206 -9.24 -6.69 -3.86
CA ALA A 206 -8.58 -7.92 -4.28
C ALA A 206 -7.89 -7.77 -5.64
N GLU A 207 -8.52 -7.09 -6.60
CA GLU A 207 -7.92 -6.70 -7.89
C GLU A 207 -6.70 -5.79 -7.70
N ALA A 208 -6.75 -4.88 -6.73
CA ALA A 208 -5.64 -3.99 -6.41
C ALA A 208 -4.43 -4.70 -5.78
N SER A 209 -4.49 -6.03 -5.64
CA SER A 209 -3.51 -6.86 -4.94
C SER A 209 -3.39 -6.54 -3.45
N ALA A 210 -4.09 -7.30 -2.64
CA ALA A 210 -4.04 -7.16 -1.19
C ALA A 210 -2.64 -7.46 -0.65
N GLY A 211 -1.92 -6.42 -0.28
CA GLY A 211 -0.64 -6.52 0.40
C GLY A 211 0.56 -6.07 -0.43
N THR A 212 1.60 -5.71 0.27
CA THR A 212 2.87 -5.26 -0.29
C THR A 212 3.99 -6.16 0.17
N GLY A 213 4.44 -7.06 -0.70
CA GLY A 213 5.67 -7.83 -0.49
C GLY A 213 5.77 -8.56 0.85
N ASP A 214 6.96 -8.60 1.38
CA ASP A 214 7.45 -9.50 2.42
C ASP A 214 7.18 -9.05 3.86
N GLY A 215 6.48 -7.97 4.10
CA GLY A 215 6.39 -7.60 5.49
C GLY A 215 5.54 -6.42 5.84
N ARG A 216 4.98 -5.75 4.87
CA ARG A 216 4.19 -4.55 5.14
C ARG A 216 2.94 -4.54 4.29
N ASN A 217 1.81 -4.47 4.96
CA ASN A 217 0.55 -4.15 4.30
C ASN A 217 0.10 -2.75 4.76
N GLY A 218 0.89 -1.75 4.42
CA GLY A 218 0.60 -0.35 4.70
C GLY A 218 -0.39 0.29 3.75
N GLN A 219 -1.17 -0.49 3.01
CA GLN A 219 -2.17 0.01 2.07
C GLN A 219 -3.37 0.63 2.79
N GLY A 220 -3.82 1.75 2.23
CA GLY A 220 -5.10 2.36 2.52
C GLY A 220 -5.94 2.42 1.26
N PHE A 221 -7.25 2.52 1.44
CA PHE A 221 -8.21 2.50 0.36
C PHE A 221 -9.10 3.73 0.43
N ILE A 222 -9.27 4.38 -0.71
CA ILE A 222 -10.14 5.55 -0.87
C ILE A 222 -11.21 5.20 -1.88
N VAL A 223 -12.46 5.32 -1.47
CA VAL A 223 -13.63 5.09 -2.31
C VAL A 223 -14.22 6.43 -2.72
N SER A 224 -14.45 6.62 -4.02
CA SER A 224 -15.15 7.78 -4.56
C SER A 224 -16.22 7.34 -5.54
N GLY A 225 -17.34 8.05 -5.57
CA GLY A 225 -18.49 7.74 -6.40
C GLY A 225 -19.70 7.25 -5.59
N PRO A 226 -20.81 6.93 -6.27
CA PRO A 226 -22.10 6.64 -5.63
C PRO A 226 -22.08 5.50 -4.61
N ILE A 227 -21.27 4.48 -4.83
CA ILE A 227 -21.23 3.29 -3.96
C ILE A 227 -20.92 3.63 -2.50
N ALA A 228 -20.14 4.67 -2.24
CA ALA A 228 -19.83 5.08 -0.88
C ALA A 228 -21.10 5.40 -0.07
N GLN A 229 -22.06 6.08 -0.68
CA GLN A 229 -23.34 6.38 -0.08
C GLN A 229 -24.26 5.15 -0.04
N GLU A 230 -24.29 4.35 -1.12
CA GLU A 230 -25.13 3.15 -1.25
C GLU A 230 -24.86 2.15 -0.14
N ILE A 231 -23.58 1.93 0.23
CA ILE A 231 -23.18 0.98 1.26
C ILE A 231 -23.03 1.61 2.65
N GLY A 232 -23.39 2.87 2.82
CA GLY A 232 -23.36 3.56 4.11
C GLY A 232 -21.96 3.80 4.66
N MET A 233 -20.97 4.09 3.80
CA MET A 233 -19.66 4.53 4.29
C MET A 233 -19.76 5.86 5.04
N ASN A 234 -19.01 5.97 6.11
CA ASN A 234 -18.82 7.25 6.79
C ASN A 234 -17.77 8.09 6.05
N TYR A 235 -18.15 9.26 5.63
CA TYR A 235 -17.27 10.28 5.05
C TYR A 235 -17.28 11.60 5.84
N GLY A 236 -17.95 11.62 6.99
CA GLY A 236 -18.13 12.77 7.88
C GLY A 236 -17.39 12.65 9.21
N PHE A 237 -18.05 12.97 10.30
CA PHE A 237 -17.51 12.91 11.64
C PHE A 237 -16.93 11.55 12.00
N GLY A 238 -15.69 11.53 12.51
CA GLY A 238 -15.05 10.31 13.01
C GLY A 238 -14.74 9.29 11.93
N LEU A 239 -14.60 9.69 10.67
CA LEU A 239 -14.37 8.77 9.55
C LEU A 239 -13.13 7.87 9.73
N LEU A 240 -12.11 8.36 10.45
CA LEU A 240 -10.89 7.60 10.77
C LEU A 240 -11.00 6.78 12.07
N GLY A 241 -12.09 6.96 12.80
CA GLY A 241 -12.29 6.35 14.11
C GLY A 241 -13.08 5.03 14.07
N PRO A 242 -13.23 4.40 15.24
CA PRO A 242 -14.09 3.24 15.39
C PRO A 242 -15.57 3.62 15.26
N GLY A 243 -16.42 2.62 14.98
CA GLY A 243 -17.87 2.81 14.90
C GLY A 243 -18.40 3.02 13.48
N ASN A 244 -17.57 2.87 12.47
CA ASN A 244 -17.93 2.99 11.05
C ASN A 244 -17.96 1.60 10.39
N PRO A 245 -19.09 0.86 10.40
CA PRO A 245 -19.11 -0.55 9.99
C PRO A 245 -18.54 -0.78 8.59
N ALA A 246 -19.00 -0.05 7.58
CA ALA A 246 -18.54 -0.23 6.20
C ALA A 246 -17.04 0.07 6.06
N ASN A 247 -16.57 1.22 6.57
CA ASN A 247 -15.17 1.61 6.47
C ASN A 247 -14.24 0.56 7.10
N ILE A 248 -14.59 0.11 8.32
CA ILE A 248 -13.74 -0.80 9.09
C ILE A 248 -13.77 -2.21 8.53
N THR A 249 -14.97 -2.74 8.20
CA THR A 249 -15.05 -4.12 7.71
C THR A 249 -14.42 -4.29 6.33
N ILE A 250 -14.59 -3.32 5.43
CA ILE A 250 -13.92 -3.31 4.13
C ILE A 250 -12.40 -3.23 4.31
N GLY A 251 -11.92 -2.30 5.15
CA GLY A 251 -10.50 -2.19 5.46
C GLY A 251 -9.95 -3.48 6.06
N ARG A 252 -10.67 -4.11 7.00
CA ARG A 252 -10.30 -5.38 7.64
C ARG A 252 -10.27 -6.54 6.64
N ALA A 253 -11.20 -6.58 5.69
CA ALA A 253 -11.21 -7.62 4.65
C ALA A 253 -9.88 -7.67 3.89
N SER A 254 -9.25 -6.52 3.62
CA SER A 254 -7.92 -6.48 3.00
C SER A 254 -6.85 -7.18 3.83
N LYS A 255 -6.89 -7.03 5.16
CA LYS A 255 -5.94 -7.67 6.08
C LYS A 255 -6.16 -9.18 6.15
N LEU A 256 -7.40 -9.62 6.19
CA LEU A 256 -7.73 -11.05 6.16
C LEU A 256 -7.34 -11.69 4.82
N MET A 257 -7.56 -11.02 3.68
CA MET A 257 -7.08 -11.49 2.38
C MET A 257 -5.54 -11.58 2.35
N TRP A 258 -4.84 -10.58 2.83
CA TRP A 258 -3.38 -10.63 2.92
C TRP A 258 -2.90 -11.81 3.79
N ARG A 259 -3.57 -12.03 4.92
CA ARG A 259 -3.28 -13.15 5.83
C ARG A 259 -3.56 -14.50 5.19
N ASN A 260 -4.76 -14.71 4.67
CA ASN A 260 -5.27 -16.01 4.25
C ASN A 260 -4.94 -16.31 2.77
N LEU A 261 -5.19 -15.36 1.87
CA LEU A 261 -4.93 -15.55 0.44
C LEU A 261 -3.48 -15.28 0.10
N GLY A 262 -2.86 -14.28 0.72
CA GLY A 262 -1.46 -13.94 0.56
C GLY A 262 -0.52 -14.86 1.34
N GLY A 263 -0.99 -15.56 2.35
CA GLY A 263 -0.14 -16.41 3.20
C GLY A 263 0.82 -15.62 4.08
N ALA A 264 0.40 -14.45 4.56
CA ALA A 264 1.21 -13.59 5.42
C ALA A 264 1.29 -14.16 6.84
N VAL A 265 2.42 -14.69 7.23
CA VAL A 265 2.67 -15.29 8.55
C VAL A 265 3.84 -14.57 9.22
N PRO A 266 3.64 -13.96 10.40
CA PRO A 266 4.70 -13.27 11.12
C PRO A 266 5.90 -14.16 11.40
N GLY A 267 7.10 -13.68 11.03
CA GLY A 267 8.35 -14.41 11.22
C GLY A 267 8.59 -15.59 10.27
N ILE A 268 7.68 -15.83 9.30
CA ILE A 268 7.84 -16.85 8.25
C ILE A 268 7.85 -16.17 6.88
N THR A 269 6.72 -15.62 6.46
CA THR A 269 6.58 -14.90 5.19
C THR A 269 6.51 -13.38 5.38
N VAL A 270 6.37 -12.93 6.61
CA VAL A 270 6.40 -11.51 7.01
C VAL A 270 7.62 -11.27 7.88
N THR A 271 8.66 -10.71 7.31
CA THR A 271 9.98 -10.52 7.95
C THR A 271 10.24 -9.10 8.44
N SER A 272 9.27 -8.20 8.32
CA SER A 272 9.40 -6.83 8.84
C SER A 272 9.54 -6.83 10.35
N ASN A 273 10.57 -6.14 10.86
CA ASN A 273 10.89 -6.07 12.29
C ASN A 273 9.73 -5.55 13.16
N TRP A 274 8.92 -4.67 12.62
CA TRP A 274 7.84 -3.98 13.34
C TRP A 274 6.46 -4.34 12.80
N GLY A 275 6.39 -5.07 11.69
CA GLY A 275 5.14 -5.28 10.98
C GLY A 275 4.69 -4.01 10.25
N ASP A 276 3.43 -3.68 10.39
CA ASP A 276 2.78 -2.58 9.70
C ASP A 276 2.67 -1.30 10.56
N ASN A 277 2.25 -0.22 9.93
CA ASN A 277 1.90 1.01 10.64
C ASN A 277 0.68 0.75 11.53
N PRO A 278 0.72 1.06 12.85
CA PRO A 278 -0.41 0.88 13.75
C PRO A 278 -1.71 1.52 13.27
N ALA A 279 -1.63 2.62 12.52
CA ALA A 279 -2.80 3.33 12.00
C ALA A 279 -3.58 2.53 10.93
N VAL A 280 -2.95 1.57 10.28
CA VAL A 280 -3.56 0.71 9.27
C VAL A 280 -3.63 -0.76 9.70
N ASN A 281 -3.35 -1.03 10.98
CA ASN A 281 -3.27 -2.39 11.51
C ASN A 281 -4.57 -3.19 11.35
N THR A 282 -5.71 -2.53 11.54
CA THR A 282 -7.04 -3.12 11.35
C THR A 282 -7.62 -2.86 9.96
N GLY A 283 -6.83 -2.28 9.04
CA GLY A 283 -7.25 -1.83 7.72
C GLY A 283 -7.68 -0.36 7.71
N PHE A 284 -7.47 0.29 6.58
CA PHE A 284 -7.79 1.70 6.37
C PHE A 284 -8.61 1.83 5.10
N CYS A 285 -9.88 2.23 5.24
CA CYS A 285 -10.76 2.50 4.11
C CYS A 285 -11.60 3.75 4.41
N ILE A 286 -11.51 4.75 3.57
CA ILE A 286 -12.26 6.00 3.70
C ILE A 286 -13.01 6.31 2.39
N ALA A 287 -13.98 7.21 2.47
CA ALA A 287 -14.71 7.67 1.29
C ALA A 287 -14.62 9.19 1.13
N GLU A 288 -14.61 9.63 -0.11
CA GLU A 288 -14.79 11.04 -0.44
C GLU A 288 -16.22 11.48 -0.20
N TYR A 289 -16.39 12.66 0.37
CA TYR A 289 -17.70 13.28 0.57
C TYR A 289 -18.12 14.09 -0.67
N ALA A 290 -18.67 13.43 -1.67
CA ALA A 290 -19.12 14.07 -2.91
C ALA A 290 -20.11 15.23 -2.68
N GLY A 291 -21.00 15.09 -1.69
CA GLY A 291 -21.96 16.15 -1.31
C GLY A 291 -21.34 17.35 -0.60
N GLY A 292 -20.11 17.22 -0.12
CA GLY A 292 -19.36 18.28 0.56
C GLY A 292 -18.37 19.01 -0.34
N LEU A 293 -18.24 18.60 -1.61
CA LEU A 293 -17.35 19.26 -2.57
C LEU A 293 -17.85 20.68 -2.88
N PRO A 294 -16.95 21.69 -2.95
CA PRO A 294 -17.27 22.95 -3.59
C PRO A 294 -17.79 22.73 -5.00
N ARG A 295 -18.69 23.62 -5.45
CA ARG A 295 -19.30 23.48 -6.79
C ARG A 295 -18.28 23.46 -7.93
N GLU A 296 -17.15 24.11 -7.74
CA GLU A 296 -16.07 24.25 -8.71
C GLU A 296 -15.18 23.01 -8.79
N TRP A 297 -15.21 22.14 -7.76
CA TRP A 297 -14.34 20.98 -7.67
C TRP A 297 -15.03 19.72 -8.17
N MET A 298 -14.30 18.92 -8.93
CA MET A 298 -14.74 17.59 -9.35
C MET A 298 -14.53 16.55 -8.22
N GLY A 299 -15.34 15.48 -8.26
CA GLY A 299 -15.08 14.28 -7.46
C GLY A 299 -13.81 13.57 -7.90
N LEU A 300 -13.21 12.81 -6.99
CA LEU A 300 -11.99 12.04 -7.30
C LEU A 300 -12.20 11.08 -8.47
N ASN A 301 -13.36 10.43 -8.58
CA ASN A 301 -13.68 9.58 -9.71
C ASN A 301 -13.65 10.37 -11.05
N GLU A 302 -14.20 11.59 -11.08
CA GLU A 302 -14.19 12.46 -12.27
C GLU A 302 -12.75 12.95 -12.60
N GLU A 303 -11.96 13.31 -11.57
CA GLU A 303 -10.55 13.70 -11.74
C GLU A 303 -9.68 12.57 -12.31
N LEU A 304 -10.01 11.32 -11.99
CA LEU A 304 -9.37 10.12 -12.51
C LEU A 304 -9.87 9.71 -13.90
N GLY A 305 -10.78 10.49 -14.50
CA GLY A 305 -11.30 10.28 -15.85
C GLY A 305 -12.51 9.35 -15.95
N TYR A 306 -13.11 8.97 -14.84
CA TYR A 306 -14.34 8.18 -14.79
C TYR A 306 -15.56 9.09 -14.81
N LYS A 307 -16.75 8.52 -15.05
CA LYS A 307 -18.00 9.30 -15.02
C LYS A 307 -18.43 9.57 -13.59
N LYS A 308 -19.27 10.58 -13.41
CA LYS A 308 -19.81 10.98 -12.11
C LYS A 308 -20.60 9.86 -11.41
N ASP A 309 -21.26 9.00 -12.19
CA ASP A 309 -22.05 7.85 -11.73
C ASP A 309 -21.25 6.55 -11.63
N GLU A 310 -19.96 6.58 -11.92
CA GLU A 310 -19.04 5.47 -11.73
C GLU A 310 -18.33 5.56 -10.38
N SER A 311 -18.09 4.41 -9.77
CA SER A 311 -17.46 4.29 -8.46
C SER A 311 -16.05 3.70 -8.60
N VAL A 312 -15.07 4.33 -7.97
CA VAL A 312 -13.67 3.94 -8.05
C VAL A 312 -13.08 3.68 -6.68
N LEU A 313 -12.18 2.72 -6.64
CA LEU A 313 -11.26 2.47 -5.53
C LEU A 313 -9.89 3.01 -5.93
N MET A 314 -9.28 3.79 -5.05
CA MET A 314 -7.88 4.16 -5.19
C MET A 314 -7.08 3.60 -4.03
N VAL A 315 -5.95 2.96 -4.35
CA VAL A 315 -5.01 2.49 -3.34
C VAL A 315 -4.07 3.63 -2.98
N THR A 316 -3.93 3.89 -1.70
CA THR A 316 -2.92 4.82 -1.17
C THR A 316 -2.03 4.08 -0.17
N HIS A 317 -0.86 4.64 0.07
CA HIS A 317 0.05 4.13 1.09
C HIS A 317 0.19 5.21 2.16
N PRO A 318 -0.62 5.16 3.25
CA PRO A 318 -0.63 6.20 4.28
C PRO A 318 0.71 6.42 5.00
N GLY A 319 1.75 5.84 4.48
CA GLY A 319 3.15 6.13 4.75
C GLY A 319 3.73 5.42 5.95
N SER A 320 5.05 5.25 5.90
CA SER A 320 5.85 4.74 7.01
C SER A 320 5.90 5.71 8.20
N PHE A 321 5.38 6.91 8.06
CA PHE A 321 5.52 8.01 9.02
C PHE A 321 4.22 8.42 9.71
N GLY A 322 3.18 7.61 9.60
CA GLY A 322 1.96 7.79 10.38
C GLY A 322 0.94 8.73 9.75
N ILE A 323 -0.28 8.45 10.12
CA ILE A 323 -1.39 9.39 10.00
C ILE A 323 -1.01 10.56 10.89
N GLY A 324 -0.81 11.73 10.28
CA GLY A 324 -0.90 12.64 11.26
C GLY A 324 -0.05 13.77 11.54
N GLN A 325 -0.25 14.71 10.76
CA GLN A 325 -0.10 16.05 11.28
C GLN A 325 -1.47 16.70 11.20
N HIS A 326 -2.06 16.95 12.37
CA HIS A 326 -3.24 17.76 12.46
C HIS A 326 -2.86 19.20 12.19
N PHE A 327 -3.43 19.76 11.14
CA PHE A 327 -3.43 21.19 10.95
C PHE A 327 -4.83 21.68 11.24
N MET A 328 -4.93 22.58 12.17
CA MET A 328 -6.18 23.26 12.53
C MET A 328 -6.07 24.73 12.07
N PRO A 329 -6.41 25.03 10.81
CA PRO A 329 -6.25 26.39 10.30
C PRO A 329 -7.10 27.41 11.05
N GLY A 330 -8.24 27.02 11.59
CA GLY A 330 -9.07 27.85 12.44
C GLY A 330 -8.46 28.11 13.83
N VAL A 331 -7.58 27.21 14.29
CA VAL A 331 -6.83 27.37 15.54
C VAL A 331 -5.38 27.75 15.23
N TYR A 332 -5.17 28.84 14.56
CA TYR A 332 -3.84 29.35 14.15
C TYR A 332 -2.84 29.44 15.30
N ARG A 333 -3.33 29.56 16.54
CA ARG A 333 -2.48 29.52 17.75
C ARG A 333 -1.82 28.16 17.96
N ALA A 334 -2.46 27.07 17.56
CA ALA A 334 -1.86 25.74 17.62
C ALA A 334 -0.69 25.64 16.65
N LEU A 335 -0.85 26.10 15.41
CA LEU A 335 0.24 26.17 14.42
C LEU A 335 1.40 27.08 14.86
N GLN A 336 1.13 28.07 15.71
CA GLN A 336 2.17 28.93 16.27
C GLN A 336 2.98 28.25 17.38
N LYS A 337 2.37 27.31 18.10
CA LYS A 337 2.94 26.71 19.32
C LYS A 337 3.55 25.33 19.08
N ASP A 338 3.06 24.59 18.07
CA ASP A 338 3.62 23.28 17.79
C ASP A 338 4.99 23.36 17.12
N GLY A 339 5.74 22.25 17.16
CA GLY A 339 7.06 22.16 16.56
C GLY A 339 7.04 22.41 15.05
N HIS A 340 5.91 22.15 14.41
CA HIS A 340 5.72 22.32 12.96
C HIS A 340 5.69 23.81 12.58
N GLY A 341 4.93 24.63 13.29
CA GLY A 341 4.90 26.08 13.09
C GLY A 341 6.24 26.73 13.37
N ALA A 342 6.97 26.24 14.37
CA ALA A 342 8.32 26.71 14.66
C ALA A 342 9.29 26.34 13.52
N MET A 343 9.22 25.11 13.01
CA MET A 343 10.02 24.65 11.88
C MET A 343 9.70 25.44 10.61
N ALA A 344 8.43 25.68 10.32
CA ALA A 344 8.01 26.47 9.17
C ALA A 344 8.62 27.86 9.18
N ARG A 345 8.62 28.53 10.31
CA ARG A 345 9.27 29.85 10.49
C ARG A 345 10.78 29.77 10.32
N TYR A 346 11.41 28.76 10.87
CA TYR A 346 12.84 28.52 10.70
C TYR A 346 13.20 28.32 9.23
N LEU A 347 12.36 27.63 8.46
CA LEU A 347 12.52 27.41 7.01
C LEU A 347 12.04 28.60 6.16
N GLY A 348 11.69 29.72 6.74
CA GLY A 348 11.43 30.98 6.05
C GLY A 348 9.97 31.27 5.71
N VAL A 349 9.00 30.48 6.21
CA VAL A 349 7.57 30.84 6.10
C VAL A 349 7.33 32.13 6.86
N LYS A 350 6.89 33.17 6.15
CA LYS A 350 6.71 34.51 6.71
C LYS A 350 5.29 34.73 7.21
N GLY A 351 5.20 35.47 8.28
CA GLY A 351 3.91 35.90 8.84
C GLY A 351 3.39 34.98 9.93
N VAL A 352 2.20 35.27 10.39
CA VAL A 352 1.43 34.47 11.36
C VAL A 352 0.51 33.54 10.58
N PRO A 353 0.36 32.26 10.95
CA PRO A 353 -0.61 31.38 10.32
C PRO A 353 -2.02 32.00 10.32
N GLY A 354 -2.65 31.99 9.20
CA GLY A 354 -3.98 32.59 8.99
C GLY A 354 -4.66 32.09 7.73
N PRO A 355 -5.88 32.62 7.46
CA PRO A 355 -6.70 32.14 6.34
C PRO A 355 -6.02 32.16 4.97
N HIS A 356 -5.05 33.03 4.75
CA HIS A 356 -4.46 33.24 3.43
C HIS A 356 -3.12 32.52 3.23
N ASN A 357 -2.50 31.95 4.28
CA ASN A 357 -1.16 31.38 4.21
C ASN A 357 -0.99 30.03 4.92
N TRP A 358 -2.06 29.42 5.41
CA TRP A 358 -1.95 28.16 6.13
C TRP A 358 -1.41 27.01 5.28
N LEU A 359 -1.65 27.02 3.95
CA LEU A 359 -1.06 26.05 3.04
C LEU A 359 0.47 26.11 3.00
N ASP A 360 1.09 27.26 3.22
CA ASP A 360 2.54 27.39 3.33
C ASP A 360 3.10 26.61 4.51
N TYR A 361 2.33 26.52 5.58
CA TYR A 361 2.69 25.77 6.76
C TYR A 361 2.50 24.25 6.54
N LEU A 362 1.56 23.84 5.70
CA LEU A 362 1.39 22.44 5.30
C LEU A 362 2.54 21.96 4.41
N ALA A 363 3.07 22.80 3.55
CA ALA A 363 4.15 22.46 2.66
C ALA A 363 5.47 22.17 3.39
N VAL A 364 5.62 22.65 4.63
CA VAL A 364 6.82 22.38 5.43
C VAL A 364 6.86 20.92 5.86
N GLY A 365 8.02 20.31 5.66
CA GLY A 365 8.23 18.90 6.01
C GLY A 365 7.74 17.90 4.95
N LEU A 366 7.28 18.33 3.79
CA LEU A 366 6.96 17.46 2.65
C LEU A 366 8.16 16.64 2.18
N TRP A 367 9.35 17.10 2.46
CA TRP A 367 10.59 16.37 2.24
C TRP A 367 10.65 15.00 2.97
N ALA A 368 9.81 14.77 3.96
CA ALA A 368 9.69 13.47 4.61
C ALA A 368 8.85 12.46 3.78
N ASP A 369 8.01 12.95 2.87
CA ASP A 369 7.06 12.17 2.07
C ASP A 369 7.49 12.03 0.59
N ARG A 370 8.71 12.08 0.35
CA ARG A 370 9.50 12.32 -0.87
C ARG A 370 9.10 11.61 -2.15
N GLU A 371 8.62 10.38 -2.10
CA GLU A 371 8.51 9.54 -3.30
C GLU A 371 7.09 9.41 -3.85
N GLY A 372 6.09 9.63 -3.05
CA GLY A 372 4.70 9.33 -3.41
C GLY A 372 3.75 10.53 -3.41
N GLY A 373 4.25 11.72 -3.12
CA GLY A 373 3.39 12.85 -2.83
C GLY A 373 2.69 12.70 -1.47
N ILE A 374 1.65 13.47 -1.26
CA ILE A 374 0.82 13.43 -0.05
C ILE A 374 -0.65 13.24 -0.39
N THR A 375 -1.39 12.69 0.57
CA THR A 375 -2.85 12.80 0.61
C THR A 375 -3.23 13.85 1.65
N LEU A 376 -3.87 14.91 1.20
CA LEU A 376 -4.44 15.95 2.04
C LEU A 376 -5.94 15.76 2.10
N ILE A 377 -6.45 15.39 3.26
CA ILE A 377 -7.90 15.33 3.51
C ILE A 377 -8.33 16.58 4.28
N MET A 378 -9.44 17.14 3.86
CA MET A 378 -10.00 18.34 4.46
C MET A 378 -11.52 18.30 4.51
N ILE A 379 -12.09 18.99 5.47
CA ILE A 379 -13.53 19.14 5.60
C ILE A 379 -14.11 20.07 4.51
N PRO A 380 -15.42 19.99 4.21
CA PRO A 380 -16.06 20.81 3.18
C PRO A 380 -15.82 22.31 3.31
N GLU A 381 -15.87 22.85 4.52
CA GLU A 381 -15.69 24.28 4.79
C GLU A 381 -14.27 24.75 4.41
N MET A 382 -13.27 23.89 4.64
CA MET A 382 -11.89 24.17 4.25
C MET A 382 -11.72 24.17 2.74
N ALA A 383 -12.36 23.22 2.06
CA ALA A 383 -12.36 23.13 0.61
C ALA A 383 -13.04 24.38 -0.01
N GLN A 384 -14.18 24.80 0.52
CA GLN A 384 -14.86 26.02 0.10
C GLN A 384 -13.99 27.25 0.35
N HIS A 385 -13.36 27.35 1.49
CA HIS A 385 -12.43 28.43 1.80
C HIS A 385 -11.26 28.52 0.78
N LEU A 386 -10.72 27.39 0.36
CA LEU A 386 -9.69 27.38 -0.69
C LEU A 386 -10.21 27.92 -2.03
N VAL A 387 -11.44 27.57 -2.40
CA VAL A 387 -12.10 28.15 -3.60
C VAL A 387 -12.26 29.66 -3.46
N ASP A 388 -12.66 30.15 -2.30
CA ASP A 388 -12.89 31.58 -2.04
C ASP A 388 -11.58 32.40 -2.13
N ILE A 389 -10.45 31.82 -1.72
CA ILE A 389 -9.15 32.47 -1.83
C ILE A 389 -8.42 32.21 -3.16
N GLY A 390 -9.06 31.51 -4.10
CA GLY A 390 -8.60 31.44 -5.50
C GLY A 390 -8.25 30.06 -6.04
N PHE A 391 -8.30 28.98 -5.22
CA PHE A 391 -8.03 27.62 -5.69
C PHE A 391 -9.29 27.00 -6.30
N LYS A 392 -9.48 27.19 -7.61
CA LYS A 392 -10.69 26.77 -8.32
C LYS A 392 -10.76 25.26 -8.62
N THR A 393 -9.68 24.52 -8.43
CA THR A 393 -9.62 23.07 -8.63
C THR A 393 -8.74 22.44 -7.56
N LYS A 394 -8.93 21.16 -7.27
CA LYS A 394 -8.01 20.38 -6.41
C LYS A 394 -6.60 20.34 -6.98
N GLU A 395 -6.48 20.28 -8.32
CA GLU A 395 -5.19 20.32 -9.01
C GLU A 395 -4.44 21.63 -8.69
N SER A 396 -5.14 22.78 -8.63
CA SER A 396 -4.51 24.05 -8.28
C SER A 396 -3.93 24.07 -6.85
N VAL A 397 -4.59 23.36 -5.92
CA VAL A 397 -4.07 23.16 -4.55
C VAL A 397 -2.83 22.25 -4.58
N ALA A 398 -2.92 21.13 -5.26
CA ALA A 398 -1.81 20.17 -5.41
C ALA A 398 -0.59 20.84 -6.06
N GLU A 399 -0.80 21.65 -7.11
CA GLU A 399 0.25 22.40 -7.78
C GLU A 399 0.90 23.44 -6.84
N TYR A 400 0.11 24.13 -6.05
CA TYR A 400 0.62 25.10 -5.09
C TYR A 400 1.51 24.44 -4.04
N ILE A 401 1.03 23.35 -3.44
CA ILE A 401 1.79 22.57 -2.44
C ILE A 401 3.08 22.05 -3.07
N TRP A 402 3.01 21.48 -4.27
CA TRP A 402 4.16 20.95 -4.97
C TRP A 402 5.23 22.03 -5.24
N LYS A 403 4.81 23.20 -5.75
CA LYS A 403 5.73 24.35 -5.97
C LYS A 403 6.42 24.83 -4.70
N LYS A 404 5.75 24.72 -3.56
CA LYS A 404 6.31 25.10 -2.25
C LYS A 404 7.24 24.03 -1.66
N SER A 405 7.21 22.81 -2.19
CA SER A 405 8.03 21.70 -1.69
C SER A 405 9.45 21.67 -2.25
N PHE A 406 9.79 22.57 -3.18
CA PHE A 406 11.12 22.58 -3.77
C PHE A 406 12.21 22.97 -2.76
N GLU A 407 13.31 22.24 -2.80
CA GLU A 407 14.48 22.47 -1.96
C GLU A 407 15.78 22.26 -2.74
N PRO A 408 16.92 22.83 -2.29
CA PRO A 408 18.21 22.57 -2.89
C PRO A 408 18.63 21.11 -2.76
N VAL A 409 19.25 20.55 -3.80
CA VAL A 409 19.69 19.15 -3.81
C VAL A 409 20.65 18.80 -2.69
N LYS A 410 21.44 19.74 -2.20
CA LYS A 410 22.29 19.53 -1.02
C LYS A 410 21.50 19.14 0.24
N GLU A 411 20.33 19.79 0.47
CA GLU A 411 19.46 19.49 1.58
C GLU A 411 18.78 18.11 1.39
N TYR A 412 18.38 17.84 0.16
CA TYR A 412 17.85 16.56 -0.23
C TYR A 412 18.85 15.41 0.02
N ARG A 413 20.11 15.58 -0.38
CA ARG A 413 21.19 14.60 -0.13
C ARG A 413 21.46 14.36 1.34
N MET A 414 21.41 15.40 2.19
CA MET A 414 21.64 15.27 3.63
C MET A 414 20.57 14.42 4.34
N ARG A 415 19.34 14.49 3.87
CA ARG A 415 18.21 13.71 4.36
C ARG A 415 18.04 12.40 3.58
N GLY A 416 18.70 12.35 2.48
CA GLY A 416 18.51 11.39 1.44
C GLY A 416 18.96 10.03 1.80
N ALA A 417 18.07 9.21 1.47
CA ALA A 417 18.15 7.80 1.46
C ALA A 417 19.26 7.25 0.55
N PRO A 418 19.47 5.96 0.67
CA PRO A 418 20.38 5.15 -0.12
C PRO A 418 20.19 5.26 -1.65
N ASP A 419 19.14 5.91 -2.13
CA ASP A 419 18.85 6.10 -3.56
C ASP A 419 19.99 6.77 -4.32
N PHE A 420 20.80 7.60 -3.66
CA PHE A 420 21.97 8.19 -4.28
C PHE A 420 23.12 7.23 -4.50
N ALA A 421 23.19 6.17 -3.72
CA ALA A 421 24.24 5.17 -3.77
C ALA A 421 23.89 3.95 -4.63
N THR A 422 22.62 3.83 -5.05
CA THR A 422 22.17 2.72 -5.88
C THR A 422 22.32 3.06 -7.36
N ASN A 423 22.75 2.09 -8.15
CA ASN A 423 22.73 2.18 -9.60
C ASN A 423 21.31 1.91 -10.12
N GLY A 424 20.96 2.51 -11.25
CA GLY A 424 19.70 2.33 -11.90
C GLY A 424 18.85 3.60 -11.95
N TRP A 425 17.59 3.44 -12.32
CA TRP A 425 16.68 4.55 -12.55
C TRP A 425 16.45 5.47 -11.33
N ARG A 426 16.57 4.92 -10.12
CA ARG A 426 16.45 5.69 -8.86
C ARG A 426 17.63 6.62 -8.61
N SER A 427 18.77 6.34 -9.19
CA SER A 427 19.95 7.20 -9.09
C SER A 427 19.93 8.42 -10.03
N ILE A 428 18.93 8.50 -10.91
CA ILE A 428 18.74 9.56 -11.88
C ILE A 428 17.62 10.51 -11.42
N GLU A 429 17.92 11.79 -11.39
CA GLU A 429 16.87 12.81 -11.18
C GLU A 429 16.07 12.95 -12.48
N ARG A 430 14.74 12.83 -12.38
CA ARG A 430 13.86 12.63 -13.55
C ARG A 430 13.74 13.85 -14.45
N THR A 431 13.80 15.05 -13.89
CA THR A 431 13.62 16.29 -14.67
C THR A 431 14.87 16.62 -15.47
N SER A 432 16.04 16.49 -14.86
CA SER A 432 17.33 16.78 -15.50
C SER A 432 17.88 15.60 -16.30
N GLY A 433 17.46 14.38 -15.97
CA GLY A 433 18.03 13.15 -16.52
C GLY A 433 19.47 12.87 -16.08
N LYS A 434 19.94 13.56 -15.04
CA LYS A 434 21.31 13.42 -14.52
C LYS A 434 21.32 12.59 -13.24
N PRO A 435 22.44 11.89 -12.97
CA PRO A 435 22.65 11.28 -11.67
C PRO A 435 22.52 12.31 -10.53
N TRP A 436 21.86 11.94 -9.45
CA TRP A 436 21.69 12.80 -8.27
C TRP A 436 23.03 13.35 -7.74
N LEU A 437 24.10 12.56 -7.84
CA LEU A 437 25.42 12.94 -7.38
C LEU A 437 26.12 13.97 -8.27
N GLU A 438 25.66 14.13 -9.52
CA GLU A 438 26.22 15.07 -10.50
C GLU A 438 25.48 16.41 -10.56
N LEU A 439 24.40 16.56 -9.80
CA LEU A 439 23.65 17.81 -9.73
C LEU A 439 24.41 18.84 -8.87
N ASP A 440 24.33 20.09 -9.27
CA ASP A 440 24.85 21.20 -8.47
C ASP A 440 24.11 21.29 -7.13
N ASP A 441 24.82 21.64 -6.07
CA ASP A 441 24.26 21.71 -4.71
C ASP A 441 22.99 22.57 -4.59
N ASP A 442 22.93 23.65 -5.37
CA ASP A 442 21.81 24.59 -5.38
C ASP A 442 20.73 24.23 -6.42
N TYR A 443 20.85 23.10 -7.14
CA TYR A 443 19.79 22.64 -8.03
C TYR A 443 18.53 22.34 -7.23
N MET A 444 17.39 22.91 -7.65
CA MET A 444 16.12 22.79 -6.93
C MET A 444 15.36 21.54 -7.36
N VAL A 445 15.01 20.70 -6.39
CA VAL A 445 14.25 19.47 -6.59
C VAL A 445 12.94 19.48 -5.80
N PRO A 446 11.86 18.90 -6.33
CA PRO A 446 10.62 18.81 -5.59
C PRO A 446 10.73 17.77 -4.47
N ALA A 447 10.35 18.11 -3.26
CA ALA A 447 10.32 17.21 -2.11
C ALA A 447 8.94 16.53 -1.90
N GLY A 448 7.92 16.98 -2.62
CA GLY A 448 6.54 16.49 -2.52
C GLY A 448 6.07 15.69 -3.75
N GLY A 449 6.86 14.71 -4.17
CA GLY A 449 6.56 13.92 -5.38
C GLY A 449 7.12 14.51 -6.68
N ASP A 450 7.13 13.71 -7.73
CA ASP A 450 7.75 14.08 -9.03
C ASP A 450 6.94 15.12 -9.83
N SER A 451 5.66 15.26 -9.51
CA SER A 451 4.74 16.18 -10.19
C SER A 451 3.63 16.64 -9.26
N PRO A 452 2.92 17.73 -9.60
CA PRO A 452 1.72 18.14 -8.85
C PRO A 452 0.71 17.01 -8.67
N SER A 453 0.51 16.21 -9.71
CA SER A 453 -0.45 15.10 -9.70
C SER A 453 -0.07 13.95 -8.76
N ALA A 454 1.12 13.96 -8.15
CA ALA A 454 1.46 13.04 -7.08
C ALA A 454 0.68 13.35 -5.79
N ASN A 455 0.20 14.59 -5.62
CA ASN A 455 -0.51 15.02 -4.41
C ASN A 455 -2.01 14.85 -4.58
N LEU A 456 -2.63 14.12 -3.68
CA LEU A 456 -4.07 13.88 -3.65
C LEU A 456 -4.76 14.87 -2.70
N ILE A 457 -5.80 15.52 -3.18
CA ILE A 457 -6.67 16.38 -2.38
C ILE A 457 -8.04 15.70 -2.26
N LEU A 458 -8.47 15.44 -1.04
CA LEU A 458 -9.70 14.73 -0.74
C LEU A 458 -10.59 15.53 0.20
N VAL A 459 -11.85 15.64 -0.11
CA VAL A 459 -12.84 16.30 0.76
C VAL A 459 -13.59 15.21 1.54
N CYS A 460 -13.43 15.23 2.86
CA CYS A 460 -14.16 14.36 3.78
C CYS A 460 -13.97 14.87 5.21
N GLY A 461 -14.71 14.31 6.16
CA GLY A 461 -14.67 14.76 7.55
C GLY A 461 -15.86 15.63 7.94
N GLY A 462 -16.03 15.81 9.24
CA GLY A 462 -17.05 16.67 9.83
C GLY A 462 -16.55 18.09 10.09
N ASP A 463 -17.31 18.86 10.85
CA ASP A 463 -16.96 20.24 11.26
C ASP A 463 -15.63 20.27 12.02
N GLU A 464 -14.97 21.38 12.09
CA GLU A 464 -13.84 21.75 12.96
C GLU A 464 -12.66 22.39 12.23
N GLU A 465 -12.82 22.93 11.04
CA GLU A 465 -11.76 23.66 10.32
C GLU A 465 -10.41 22.95 10.35
N THR A 466 -10.42 21.62 10.12
CA THR A 466 -9.24 20.78 10.17
C THR A 466 -8.90 20.18 8.83
N CYS A 467 -7.61 19.86 8.64
CA CYS A 467 -7.15 18.98 7.59
C CYS A 467 -6.10 18.01 8.12
N HIS A 468 -6.01 16.86 7.49
CA HIS A 468 -4.98 15.86 7.76
C HIS A 468 -4.11 15.67 6.54
N ARG A 469 -2.83 15.42 6.78
CA ARG A 469 -1.86 15.04 5.77
C ARG A 469 -1.36 13.62 6.05
N PHE A 470 -1.39 12.78 5.03
CA PHE A 470 -0.73 11.48 5.04
C PHE A 470 0.41 11.47 4.02
N GLY A 471 1.39 10.61 4.21
CA GLY A 471 2.29 10.21 3.14
C GLY A 471 1.55 9.36 2.09
N GLY A 472 2.07 9.34 0.87
CA GLY A 472 1.43 8.67 -0.26
C GLY A 472 0.27 9.48 -0.84
N GLY A 473 0.38 9.82 -2.11
CA GLY A 473 -0.63 10.56 -2.84
C GLY A 473 -1.47 9.67 -3.75
N HIS A 474 -1.60 10.05 -5.00
CA HIS A 474 -2.34 9.29 -6.00
C HIS A 474 -1.73 7.91 -6.24
N GLY A 475 -2.53 6.88 -6.03
CA GLY A 475 -2.26 5.50 -6.40
C GLY A 475 -2.90 5.13 -7.73
N GLN A 476 -2.93 3.83 -8.02
CA GLN A 476 -3.65 3.27 -9.16
C GLN A 476 -5.13 3.22 -8.84
N PRO A 477 -6.02 3.73 -9.70
CA PRO A 477 -7.46 3.56 -9.56
C PRO A 477 -7.96 2.22 -10.13
N TYR A 478 -9.03 1.70 -9.53
CA TYR A 478 -9.75 0.50 -9.96
C TYR A 478 -11.24 0.79 -10.01
N LEU A 479 -11.90 0.45 -11.12
CA LEU A 479 -13.33 0.69 -11.29
C LEU A 479 -14.13 -0.37 -10.51
N ILE A 480 -14.78 0.04 -9.43
CA ILE A 480 -15.58 -0.85 -8.56
C ILE A 480 -16.75 -1.45 -9.33
N ASP A 481 -17.34 -0.68 -10.24
CA ASP A 481 -18.51 -1.12 -11.01
C ASP A 481 -18.22 -2.30 -11.95
N ASN A 482 -16.95 -2.59 -12.25
CA ASN A 482 -16.57 -3.82 -12.94
C ASN A 482 -16.89 -5.09 -12.13
N TRP A 483 -17.06 -4.98 -10.83
CA TRP A 483 -17.28 -6.09 -9.90
C TRP A 483 -18.73 -6.22 -9.40
N ARG A 484 -19.65 -5.42 -9.92
CA ARG A 484 -21.08 -5.48 -9.58
C ARG A 484 -21.82 -6.66 -10.20
#